data_876fcb30291f1d58bcc0ca787b579db5
#
_entry.id   876fcb30291f1d58bcc0ca787b579db5
#
_cell.length_a   1.000
_cell.length_b   1.000
_cell.length_c   1.000
_cell.angle_alpha   90.00
_cell.angle_beta   90.00
_cell.angle_gamma   90.00
#
_symmetry.space_group_name_H-M   'P 1'
#
loop_
_entity.id
_entity.type
_entity.pdbx_description
1 polymer ?
#
loop_
_entity_poly.entity_id
_entity_poly.type
_entity_poly.pdbx_seq_one_letter_code
_entity_poly.pdbx_strand_id
1 'polypeptide(L)'
;MDDPRLTPARPEIAARYLEGKVKAARYVDGEEREIVDAVAPLQREPLPDAMLDTQALHGERVTVYDHSAEGWAWCQLTSDGYVGWIPDRALARPRAAPTHKVIALRTFAFPGPSIKLAPAQTLPLGAALTIRRHDGVFAIADGGLDIPACHVAPLDHVAGDFGAVAEMFVGTPYLWGGKTSLGIDCSGLVQVALNAAGIRCPRDSDMQEASLGRALSPAEAGEPRRGDLIFWKGHVAIVRDATTLIHANAHHMATAIEGIDDAIARIKAAGSPVTSVKRLDSPSCPGSPQASTS
;
A
#
# COMPACT_ATOMS: atom_id res chain seq x y z
N MET A 1 -22.50 1.01 -10.96
CA MET A 1 -22.33 -0.15 -10.05
C MET A 1 -21.09 0.11 -9.26
N ASP A 2 -21.15 -0.06 -7.96
CA ASP A 2 -19.96 0.09 -7.12
C ASP A 2 -18.96 -1.02 -7.45
N ASP A 3 -17.68 -0.71 -7.42
CA ASP A 3 -16.61 -1.66 -7.74
C ASP A 3 -16.61 -2.81 -6.71
N PRO A 4 -16.74 -4.09 -7.13
CA PRO A 4 -16.83 -5.22 -6.21
C PRO A 4 -15.57 -5.39 -5.36
N ARG A 5 -14.42 -4.90 -5.81
CA ARG A 5 -13.16 -4.92 -5.06
C ARG A 5 -13.20 -3.99 -3.83
N LEU A 6 -14.10 -2.99 -3.84
CA LEU A 6 -14.24 -1.99 -2.77
C LEU A 6 -15.61 -2.06 -2.07
N THR A 7 -16.51 -2.92 -2.55
CA THR A 7 -17.87 -3.02 -2.04
C THR A 7 -18.03 -4.31 -1.24
N PRO A 8 -18.19 -4.26 0.09
CA PRO A 8 -18.33 -5.46 0.91
C PRO A 8 -19.74 -6.05 0.76
N ALA A 9 -19.97 -6.69 -0.41
CA ALA A 9 -21.21 -7.34 -0.78
C ALA A 9 -20.97 -8.62 -1.59
N ARG A 10 -21.62 -9.70 -1.17
CA ARG A 10 -21.74 -10.99 -1.86
C ARG A 10 -23.21 -11.38 -1.87
N PRO A 11 -23.68 -12.33 -2.71
CA PRO A 11 -25.09 -12.73 -2.74
C PRO A 11 -25.64 -13.16 -1.37
N GLU A 12 -24.81 -13.77 -0.52
CA GLU A 12 -25.19 -14.31 0.78
C GLU A 12 -25.18 -13.24 1.88
N ILE A 13 -24.32 -12.20 1.74
CA ILE A 13 -24.05 -11.24 2.82
C ILE A 13 -23.55 -9.92 2.27
N ALA A 14 -23.99 -8.83 2.89
CA ALA A 14 -23.44 -7.49 2.63
C ALA A 14 -23.33 -6.68 3.93
N ALA A 15 -22.49 -5.68 3.90
CA ALA A 15 -22.42 -4.71 4.98
C ALA A 15 -23.77 -3.99 5.15
N ARG A 16 -24.21 -3.75 6.39
CA ARG A 16 -25.51 -3.14 6.70
C ARG A 16 -25.74 -1.80 6.02
N TYR A 17 -24.71 -0.96 5.88
CA TYR A 17 -24.84 0.35 5.23
C TYR A 17 -25.14 0.28 3.72
N LEU A 18 -25.08 -0.91 3.14
CA LEU A 18 -25.43 -1.20 1.75
C LEU A 18 -26.90 -1.71 1.60
N GLU A 19 -27.63 -1.85 2.71
CA GLU A 19 -29.04 -2.25 2.67
C GLU A 19 -29.86 -1.26 1.82
N GLY A 20 -30.65 -1.80 0.90
CA GLY A 20 -31.39 -1.01 -0.09
C GLY A 20 -30.57 -0.53 -1.30
N LYS A 21 -29.24 -0.68 -1.30
CA LYS A 21 -28.36 -0.32 -2.42
C LYS A 21 -27.90 -1.54 -3.22
N VAL A 22 -27.63 -2.65 -2.54
CA VAL A 22 -27.24 -3.93 -3.14
C VAL A 22 -28.21 -5.03 -2.68
N LYS A 23 -28.33 -6.09 -3.47
CA LYS A 23 -29.16 -7.24 -3.10
C LYS A 23 -28.29 -8.29 -2.43
N ALA A 24 -28.60 -8.64 -1.19
CA ALA A 24 -27.96 -9.72 -0.43
C ALA A 24 -29.00 -10.47 0.39
N ALA A 25 -28.71 -11.73 0.77
CA ALA A 25 -29.60 -12.53 1.60
C ALA A 25 -29.68 -12.02 3.05
N ARG A 26 -28.57 -11.46 3.56
CA ARG A 26 -28.49 -10.84 4.89
C ARG A 26 -27.57 -9.62 4.89
N TYR A 27 -27.82 -8.69 5.81
CA TYR A 27 -26.99 -7.51 6.03
C TYR A 27 -26.45 -7.54 7.46
N VAL A 28 -25.15 -7.29 7.63
CA VAL A 28 -24.47 -7.42 8.90
C VAL A 28 -23.71 -6.14 9.23
N ASP A 29 -23.62 -5.83 10.53
CA ASP A 29 -22.69 -4.87 11.03
C ASP A 29 -21.30 -5.51 11.05
N GLY A 30 -20.28 -4.78 10.61
CA GLY A 30 -18.93 -5.30 10.62
C GLY A 30 -18.30 -5.22 12.01
N GLU A 31 -17.34 -6.09 12.28
CA GLU A 31 -16.54 -6.07 13.49
C GLU A 31 -15.12 -5.56 13.19
N GLU A 32 -14.70 -4.52 13.90
CA GLU A 32 -13.33 -4.00 13.73
C GLU A 32 -12.30 -4.99 14.27
N ARG A 33 -11.27 -5.24 13.48
CA ARG A 33 -10.11 -6.06 13.81
C ARG A 33 -8.81 -5.33 13.43
N GLU A 34 -7.70 -5.84 13.95
CA GLU A 34 -6.35 -5.34 13.71
C GLU A 34 -5.47 -6.47 13.16
N ILE A 35 -4.64 -6.17 12.18
CA ILE A 35 -3.63 -7.08 11.63
C ILE A 35 -2.49 -7.21 12.65
N VAL A 36 -2.22 -8.43 13.11
CA VAL A 36 -1.13 -8.73 14.06
C VAL A 36 0.07 -9.42 13.41
N ASP A 37 -0.13 -10.08 12.27
CA ASP A 37 0.96 -10.59 11.47
C ASP A 37 1.75 -9.42 10.86
N ALA A 38 3.03 -9.59 10.60
CA ALA A 38 3.85 -8.57 9.92
C ALA A 38 3.25 -8.18 8.57
N VAL A 39 2.77 -9.19 7.83
CA VAL A 39 2.07 -9.07 6.54
C VAL A 39 1.02 -10.18 6.47
N ALA A 40 -0.23 -9.85 6.27
CA ALA A 40 -1.31 -10.79 6.04
C ALA A 40 -1.75 -10.77 4.57
N PRO A 41 -1.89 -11.93 3.90
CA PRO A 41 -2.44 -11.98 2.55
C PRO A 41 -3.94 -11.65 2.59
N LEU A 42 -4.40 -10.84 1.64
CA LEU A 42 -5.81 -10.68 1.33
C LEU A 42 -6.07 -11.35 -0.01
N GLN A 43 -6.91 -12.36 0.00
CA GLN A 43 -7.15 -13.26 -1.12
C GLN A 43 -8.59 -13.17 -1.60
N ARG A 44 -8.80 -13.54 -2.86
CA ARG A 44 -10.14 -13.52 -3.48
C ARG A 44 -11.10 -14.54 -2.91
N GLU A 45 -10.57 -15.70 -2.50
CA GLU A 45 -11.31 -16.81 -1.97
C GLU A 45 -10.67 -17.31 -0.65
N PRO A 46 -11.45 -17.95 0.25
CA PRO A 46 -10.94 -18.46 1.53
C PRO A 46 -10.20 -19.79 1.35
N LEU A 47 -9.18 -19.80 0.49
CA LEU A 47 -8.37 -20.97 0.16
C LEU A 47 -6.88 -20.62 0.18
N PRO A 48 -5.99 -21.50 0.67
CA PRO A 48 -4.55 -21.22 0.76
C PRO A 48 -3.86 -20.93 -0.57
N ASP A 49 -4.37 -21.49 -1.67
CA ASP A 49 -3.86 -21.39 -3.04
C ASP A 49 -4.67 -20.40 -3.91
N ALA A 50 -5.59 -19.64 -3.31
CA ALA A 50 -6.34 -18.63 -4.01
C ALA A 50 -5.44 -17.44 -4.42
N MET A 51 -5.92 -16.70 -5.43
CA MET A 51 -5.23 -15.53 -5.96
C MET A 51 -5.06 -14.47 -4.86
N LEU A 52 -3.83 -14.00 -4.71
CA LEU A 52 -3.51 -12.87 -3.87
C LEU A 52 -3.97 -11.58 -4.55
N ASP A 53 -4.91 -10.85 -3.96
CA ASP A 53 -5.36 -9.57 -4.48
C ASP A 53 -4.54 -8.40 -3.89
N THR A 54 -4.25 -8.46 -2.59
CA THR A 54 -3.36 -7.49 -1.91
C THR A 54 -2.82 -8.06 -0.59
N GLN A 55 -2.08 -7.26 0.14
CA GLN A 55 -1.57 -7.57 1.47
C GLN A 55 -2.05 -6.50 2.46
N ALA A 56 -2.33 -6.91 3.70
CA ALA A 56 -2.52 -6.01 4.84
C ALA A 56 -1.27 -6.03 5.72
N LEU A 57 -0.88 -4.88 6.26
CA LEU A 57 0.34 -4.73 7.05
C LEU A 57 0.02 -4.71 8.55
N HIS A 58 0.99 -5.05 9.37
CA HIS A 58 0.89 -4.98 10.83
C HIS A 58 0.31 -3.64 11.31
N GLY A 59 -0.67 -3.70 12.22
CA GLY A 59 -1.35 -2.55 12.78
C GLY A 59 -2.43 -1.92 11.89
N GLU A 60 -2.62 -2.38 10.63
CA GLU A 60 -3.74 -1.95 9.80
C GLU A 60 -5.07 -2.41 10.41
N ARG A 61 -6.12 -1.60 10.24
CA ARG A 61 -7.49 -1.90 10.67
C ARG A 61 -8.28 -2.49 9.52
N VAL A 62 -9.13 -3.44 9.87
CA VAL A 62 -10.06 -4.08 8.95
C VAL A 62 -11.43 -4.18 9.58
N THR A 63 -12.47 -4.16 8.77
CA THR A 63 -13.84 -4.46 9.20
C THR A 63 -14.21 -5.84 8.70
N VAL A 64 -14.41 -6.80 9.61
CA VAL A 64 -14.78 -8.18 9.31
C VAL A 64 -16.30 -8.30 9.25
N TYR A 65 -16.81 -8.92 8.20
CA TYR A 65 -18.24 -9.11 7.97
C TYR A 65 -18.68 -10.59 8.02
N ASP A 66 -17.74 -11.52 7.81
CA ASP A 66 -18.04 -12.96 7.78
C ASP A 66 -16.80 -13.80 8.13
N HIS A 67 -17.03 -15.04 8.56
CA HIS A 67 -16.00 -16.03 8.81
C HIS A 67 -16.32 -17.33 8.07
N SER A 68 -15.29 -17.97 7.50
CA SER A 68 -15.44 -19.32 6.95
C SER A 68 -15.13 -20.37 8.03
N ALA A 69 -15.62 -21.58 7.83
CA ALA A 69 -15.33 -22.70 8.72
C ALA A 69 -13.83 -23.12 8.72
N GLU A 70 -13.12 -22.76 7.65
CA GLU A 70 -11.71 -23.08 7.43
C GLU A 70 -10.75 -22.05 8.06
N GLY A 71 -11.28 -21.06 8.81
CA GLY A 71 -10.47 -20.08 9.53
C GLY A 71 -10.04 -18.88 8.69
N TRP A 72 -10.94 -18.36 7.85
CA TRP A 72 -10.78 -17.13 7.09
C TRP A 72 -11.84 -16.10 7.48
N ALA A 73 -11.44 -14.84 7.53
CA ALA A 73 -12.32 -13.69 7.72
C ALA A 73 -12.50 -12.95 6.39
N TRP A 74 -13.76 -12.72 6.00
CA TRP A 74 -14.10 -11.83 4.90
C TRP A 74 -14.22 -10.41 5.41
N CYS A 75 -13.37 -9.53 4.91
CA CYS A 75 -13.21 -8.21 5.48
C CYS A 75 -12.95 -7.13 4.43
N GLN A 76 -13.02 -5.89 4.87
CA GLN A 76 -12.63 -4.70 4.14
C GLN A 76 -11.50 -3.99 4.86
N LEU A 77 -10.41 -3.66 4.14
CA LEU A 77 -9.32 -2.85 4.66
C LEU A 77 -9.80 -1.41 4.88
N THR A 78 -9.44 -0.82 6.02
CA THR A 78 -9.78 0.58 6.32
C THR A 78 -8.93 1.55 5.51
N SER A 79 -7.70 1.15 5.14
CA SER A 79 -6.72 2.00 4.47
C SER A 79 -7.11 2.39 3.05
N ASP A 80 -7.59 1.44 2.25
CA ASP A 80 -7.91 1.64 0.83
C ASP A 80 -9.29 1.08 0.41
N GLY A 81 -10.01 0.46 1.35
CA GLY A 81 -11.35 -0.08 1.12
C GLY A 81 -11.38 -1.42 0.42
N TYR A 82 -10.23 -2.05 0.18
CA TYR A 82 -10.17 -3.32 -0.54
C TYR A 82 -10.85 -4.47 0.23
N VAL A 83 -11.61 -5.31 -0.47
CA VAL A 83 -12.43 -6.37 0.13
C VAL A 83 -11.85 -7.74 -0.26
N GLY A 84 -11.74 -8.64 0.70
CA GLY A 84 -11.30 -10.01 0.45
C GLY A 84 -11.20 -10.83 1.72
N TRP A 85 -10.53 -11.97 1.61
CA TRP A 85 -10.37 -12.94 2.68
C TRP A 85 -8.97 -12.87 3.29
N ILE A 86 -8.91 -12.78 4.61
CA ILE A 86 -7.66 -12.81 5.40
C ILE A 86 -7.74 -14.01 6.36
N PRO A 87 -6.63 -14.74 6.60
CA PRO A 87 -6.62 -15.79 7.63
C PRO A 87 -6.97 -15.23 9.01
N ASP A 88 -7.91 -15.87 9.73
CA ASP A 88 -8.37 -15.43 11.07
C ASP A 88 -7.21 -15.27 12.06
N ARG A 89 -6.18 -16.13 11.97
CA ARG A 89 -5.01 -16.06 12.83
C ARG A 89 -4.21 -14.75 12.71
N ALA A 90 -4.33 -14.05 11.58
CA ALA A 90 -3.68 -12.76 11.34
C ALA A 90 -4.41 -11.59 11.99
N LEU A 91 -5.58 -11.83 12.59
CA LEU A 91 -6.48 -10.83 13.14
C LEU A 91 -6.56 -10.92 14.66
N ALA A 92 -6.62 -9.77 15.32
CA ALA A 92 -6.92 -9.66 16.73
C ALA A 92 -7.93 -8.55 17.01
N ARG A 93 -8.43 -8.48 18.24
CA ARG A 93 -9.19 -7.31 18.69
C ARG A 93 -8.31 -6.07 18.62
N PRO A 94 -8.87 -4.93 18.21
CA PRO A 94 -8.13 -3.68 18.14
C PRO A 94 -7.47 -3.33 19.47
N ARG A 95 -6.20 -2.97 19.41
CA ARG A 95 -5.44 -2.41 20.52
C ARG A 95 -5.56 -0.89 20.51
N ALA A 96 -4.72 -0.21 21.33
CA ALA A 96 -4.60 1.23 21.28
C ALA A 96 -4.27 1.71 19.84
N ALA A 97 -4.82 2.87 19.47
CA ALA A 97 -4.55 3.45 18.17
C ALA A 97 -3.03 3.58 17.93
N PRO A 98 -2.54 3.25 16.71
CA PRO A 98 -1.14 3.41 16.39
C PRO A 98 -0.72 4.89 16.50
N THR A 99 0.51 5.11 16.92
CA THR A 99 1.11 6.44 17.08
C THR A 99 2.23 6.68 16.07
N HIS A 100 2.84 5.60 15.57
CA HIS A 100 4.00 5.61 14.67
C HIS A 100 3.80 4.64 13.53
N LYS A 101 4.63 4.81 12.50
CA LYS A 101 4.77 3.88 11.39
C LYS A 101 6.23 3.58 11.10
N VAL A 102 6.49 2.43 10.51
CA VAL A 102 7.81 2.07 10.00
C VAL A 102 8.09 2.91 8.75
N ILE A 103 9.25 3.59 8.74
CA ILE A 103 9.74 4.42 7.62
C ILE A 103 10.93 3.79 6.89
N ALA A 104 11.60 2.81 7.49
CA ALA A 104 12.60 1.99 6.81
C ALA A 104 11.93 0.99 5.87
N LEU A 105 12.62 0.58 4.80
CA LEU A 105 12.10 -0.42 3.84
C LEU A 105 11.61 -1.70 4.55
N ARG A 106 12.32 -2.10 5.59
CA ARG A 106 11.96 -3.14 6.57
C ARG A 106 12.76 -2.93 7.85
N THR A 107 12.23 -3.40 8.97
CA THR A 107 12.90 -3.34 10.28
C THR A 107 12.64 -4.62 11.07
N PHE A 108 13.37 -4.78 12.16
CA PHE A 108 13.18 -5.89 13.10
C PHE A 108 12.56 -5.38 14.40
N ALA A 109 11.64 -6.16 14.95
CA ALA A 109 11.13 -6.00 16.30
C ALA A 109 11.75 -7.08 17.19
N PHE A 110 12.47 -6.66 18.22
CA PHE A 110 13.21 -7.54 19.13
C PHE A 110 12.44 -7.79 20.42
N PRO A 111 12.58 -8.96 21.07
CA PRO A 111 11.92 -9.25 22.35
C PRO A 111 12.59 -8.57 23.56
N GLY A 112 13.54 -7.65 23.34
CA GLY A 112 14.25 -6.90 24.36
C GLY A 112 15.29 -5.95 23.77
N PRO A 113 15.94 -5.09 24.59
CA PRO A 113 16.74 -3.96 24.17
C PRO A 113 18.15 -4.36 23.68
N SER A 114 18.23 -5.33 22.76
CA SER A 114 19.50 -5.78 22.19
C SER A 114 19.35 -6.27 20.74
N ILE A 115 20.12 -5.68 19.84
CA ILE A 115 20.24 -6.12 18.45
C ILE A 115 20.87 -7.52 18.28
N LYS A 116 21.38 -8.12 19.35
CA LYS A 116 21.95 -9.47 19.35
C LYS A 116 20.91 -10.56 19.60
N LEU A 117 19.69 -10.19 20.00
CA LEU A 117 18.58 -11.12 20.14
C LEU A 117 18.03 -11.51 18.78
N ALA A 118 17.49 -12.72 18.67
CA ALA A 118 16.71 -13.09 17.49
C ALA A 118 15.47 -12.22 17.42
N PRO A 119 15.17 -11.60 16.27
CA PRO A 119 13.98 -10.78 16.12
C PRO A 119 12.71 -11.62 16.23
N ALA A 120 11.70 -11.08 16.91
CA ALA A 120 10.38 -11.71 16.99
C ALA A 120 9.57 -11.51 15.69
N GLN A 121 9.76 -10.36 15.03
CA GLN A 121 9.09 -10.04 13.76
C GLN A 121 10.01 -9.22 12.85
N THR A 122 9.73 -9.30 11.54
CA THR A 122 10.27 -8.39 10.53
C THR A 122 9.11 -7.54 10.01
N LEU A 123 9.15 -6.23 10.22
CA LEU A 123 8.08 -5.31 9.87
C LEU A 123 8.43 -4.55 8.58
N PRO A 124 7.51 -4.45 7.61
CA PRO A 124 7.71 -3.71 6.38
C PRO A 124 7.49 -2.21 6.56
N LEU A 125 7.95 -1.41 5.57
CA LEU A 125 7.59 -0.01 5.42
C LEU A 125 6.06 0.16 5.48
N GLY A 126 5.60 1.13 6.27
CA GLY A 126 4.17 1.42 6.45
C GLY A 126 3.50 0.64 7.58
N ALA A 127 4.11 -0.41 8.15
CA ALA A 127 3.57 -1.09 9.32
C ALA A 127 3.31 -0.09 10.45
N ALA A 128 2.13 -0.15 11.06
CA ALA A 128 1.70 0.80 12.09
C ALA A 128 1.93 0.23 13.49
N LEU A 129 2.38 1.08 14.41
CA LEU A 129 2.82 0.69 15.75
C LEU A 129 2.32 1.69 16.81
N THR A 130 1.95 1.18 17.97
CA THR A 130 1.76 2.02 19.15
C THR A 130 3.05 2.05 19.95
N ILE A 131 3.82 3.14 19.83
CA ILE A 131 5.06 3.33 20.59
C ILE A 131 4.70 3.93 21.94
N ARG A 132 5.15 3.29 23.03
CA ARG A 132 4.91 3.69 24.42
C ARG A 132 5.95 4.67 24.93
N ARG A 133 7.21 4.44 24.59
CA ARG A 133 8.35 5.27 24.99
C ARG A 133 9.57 5.00 24.11
N HIS A 134 10.53 5.88 24.18
CA HIS A 134 11.86 5.68 23.63
C HIS A 134 12.83 5.33 24.76
N ASP A 135 13.79 4.45 24.48
CA ASP A 135 14.84 4.03 25.40
C ASP A 135 16.14 3.83 24.64
N GLY A 136 17.04 4.83 24.76
CA GLY A 136 18.26 4.86 23.99
C GLY A 136 18.02 4.82 22.47
N VAL A 137 18.50 3.75 21.82
CA VAL A 137 18.39 3.56 20.37
C VAL A 137 17.10 2.81 19.96
N PHE A 138 16.24 2.48 20.92
CA PHE A 138 15.02 1.73 20.67
C PHE A 138 13.75 2.55 20.92
N ALA A 139 12.74 2.32 20.11
CA ALA A 139 11.34 2.66 20.35
C ALA A 139 10.62 1.41 20.84
N ILE A 140 9.96 1.50 21.99
CA ILE A 140 9.31 0.35 22.65
C ILE A 140 7.84 0.37 22.31
N ALA A 141 7.41 -0.64 21.55
CA ALA A 141 6.04 -0.80 21.10
C ALA A 141 5.15 -1.38 22.22
N ASP A 142 3.85 -1.19 22.07
CA ASP A 142 2.85 -1.90 22.88
C ASP A 142 3.03 -3.42 22.69
N GLY A 143 3.05 -4.15 23.80
CA GLY A 143 3.42 -5.57 23.81
C GLY A 143 4.91 -5.85 24.09
N GLY A 144 5.74 -4.80 24.27
CA GLY A 144 7.11 -4.92 24.79
C GLY A 144 8.15 -5.30 23.74
N LEU A 145 7.87 -5.05 22.45
CA LEU A 145 8.87 -5.24 21.40
C LEU A 145 9.71 -3.95 21.22
N ASP A 146 11.01 -4.15 21.08
CA ASP A 146 12.00 -3.10 20.87
C ASP A 146 12.34 -2.96 19.39
N ILE A 147 12.10 -1.77 18.81
CA ILE A 147 12.32 -1.48 17.40
C ILE A 147 13.38 -0.38 17.30
N PRO A 148 14.37 -0.45 16.37
CA PRO A 148 15.32 0.65 16.19
C PRO A 148 14.58 1.98 15.99
N ALA A 149 14.84 2.97 16.87
CA ALA A 149 14.10 4.23 16.88
C ALA A 149 14.24 5.01 15.56
N CYS A 150 15.39 4.88 14.88
CA CYS A 150 15.62 5.50 13.56
C CYS A 150 14.80 4.89 12.42
N HIS A 151 14.12 3.75 12.64
CA HIS A 151 13.29 3.08 11.64
C HIS A 151 11.80 3.40 11.78
N VAL A 152 11.40 4.17 12.77
CA VAL A 152 10.00 4.55 13.01
C VAL A 152 9.87 6.06 13.08
N ALA A 153 8.71 6.57 12.69
CA ALA A 153 8.36 7.98 12.81
C ALA A 153 6.88 8.12 13.19
N PRO A 154 6.44 9.28 13.74
CA PRO A 154 5.03 9.56 13.96
C PRO A 154 4.19 9.35 12.69
N LEU A 155 2.89 9.05 12.85
CA LEU A 155 2.01 8.74 11.71
C LEU A 155 1.91 9.87 10.68
N ASP A 156 2.03 11.12 11.13
CA ASP A 156 1.97 12.33 10.29
C ASP A 156 3.28 12.61 9.52
N HIS A 157 4.33 11.85 9.80
CA HIS A 157 5.57 11.93 9.02
C HIS A 157 5.30 11.59 7.55
N VAL A 158 5.78 12.40 6.63
CA VAL A 158 5.66 12.18 5.19
C VAL A 158 7.03 12.23 4.51
N ALA A 159 7.25 11.35 3.56
CA ALA A 159 8.42 11.38 2.72
C ALA A 159 8.32 12.58 1.75
N GLY A 160 9.41 13.33 1.60
CA GLY A 160 9.44 14.50 0.71
C GLY A 160 9.43 14.16 -0.78
N ASP A 161 9.79 12.92 -1.14
CA ASP A 161 9.87 12.43 -2.53
C ASP A 161 9.46 10.95 -2.59
N PHE A 162 8.29 10.69 -3.14
CA PHE A 162 7.80 9.32 -3.30
C PHE A 162 8.61 8.52 -4.35
N GLY A 163 9.23 9.19 -5.32
CA GLY A 163 10.16 8.55 -6.25
C GLY A 163 11.36 7.96 -5.53
N ALA A 164 11.91 8.67 -4.54
CA ALA A 164 13.00 8.15 -3.70
C ALA A 164 12.54 6.97 -2.84
N VAL A 165 11.29 6.97 -2.36
CA VAL A 165 10.72 5.80 -1.67
C VAL A 165 10.62 4.61 -2.62
N ALA A 166 10.15 4.80 -3.85
CA ALA A 166 10.09 3.74 -4.85
C ALA A 166 11.48 3.17 -5.17
N GLU A 167 12.51 4.01 -5.24
CA GLU A 167 13.90 3.59 -5.48
C GLU A 167 14.45 2.66 -4.39
N MET A 168 13.96 2.73 -3.15
CA MET A 168 14.32 1.79 -2.08
C MET A 168 13.95 0.35 -2.41
N PHE A 169 12.97 0.13 -3.30
CA PHE A 169 12.48 -1.20 -3.69
C PHE A 169 13.21 -1.81 -4.89
N VAL A 170 14.19 -1.14 -5.49
CA VAL A 170 14.97 -1.70 -6.61
C VAL A 170 15.55 -3.05 -6.23
N GLY A 171 15.34 -4.07 -7.08
CA GLY A 171 15.73 -5.45 -6.83
C GLY A 171 14.74 -6.26 -5.99
N THR A 172 13.67 -5.66 -5.44
CA THR A 172 12.58 -6.41 -4.79
C THR A 172 11.92 -7.32 -5.81
N PRO A 173 11.73 -8.63 -5.52
CA PRO A 173 11.06 -9.57 -6.41
C PRO A 173 9.64 -9.10 -6.79
N TYR A 174 9.24 -9.38 -8.04
CA TYR A 174 7.86 -9.17 -8.46
C TYR A 174 6.96 -10.20 -7.78
N LEU A 175 5.93 -9.72 -7.11
CA LEU A 175 4.89 -10.54 -6.50
C LEU A 175 3.53 -9.92 -6.82
N TRP A 176 2.69 -10.62 -7.57
CA TRP A 176 1.30 -10.18 -7.80
C TRP A 176 0.59 -9.99 -6.47
N GLY A 177 -0.12 -8.88 -6.29
CA GLY A 177 -0.77 -8.54 -5.02
C GLY A 177 0.17 -8.07 -3.91
N GLY A 178 1.49 -8.10 -4.11
CA GLY A 178 2.48 -7.71 -3.12
C GLY A 178 2.58 -6.20 -2.89
N LYS A 179 2.90 -5.80 -1.66
CA LYS A 179 3.18 -4.39 -1.30
C LYS A 179 4.27 -4.25 -0.23
N THR A 180 5.24 -5.18 -0.24
CA THR A 180 6.37 -5.16 0.70
C THR A 180 7.71 -5.41 0.01
N SER A 181 8.80 -5.21 0.74
CA SER A 181 10.16 -5.52 0.26
C SER A 181 10.46 -7.01 0.10
N LEU A 182 9.54 -7.90 0.48
CA LEU A 182 9.64 -9.34 0.19
C LEU A 182 9.07 -9.68 -1.18
N GLY A 183 8.19 -8.83 -1.69
CA GLY A 183 7.58 -8.93 -3.00
C GLY A 183 6.59 -7.80 -3.22
N ILE A 184 6.60 -7.22 -4.43
CA ILE A 184 5.77 -6.06 -4.77
C ILE A 184 5.34 -6.13 -6.23
N ASP A 185 4.11 -5.68 -6.54
CA ASP A 185 3.68 -5.46 -7.91
C ASP A 185 3.73 -3.99 -8.33
N CYS A 186 3.39 -3.69 -9.57
CA CYS A 186 3.51 -2.35 -10.14
C CYS A 186 2.66 -1.32 -9.39
N SER A 187 1.40 -1.61 -9.14
CA SER A 187 0.48 -0.71 -8.43
C SER A 187 0.73 -0.68 -6.93
N GLY A 188 1.22 -1.77 -6.34
CA GLY A 188 1.68 -1.84 -4.95
C GLY A 188 2.89 -0.93 -4.71
N LEU A 189 3.84 -0.87 -5.65
CA LEU A 189 4.98 0.05 -5.59
C LEU A 189 4.52 1.51 -5.58
N VAL A 190 3.60 1.87 -6.48
CA VAL A 190 3.01 3.22 -6.54
C VAL A 190 2.25 3.52 -5.26
N GLN A 191 1.40 2.58 -4.79
CA GLN A 191 0.60 2.76 -3.57
C GLN A 191 1.48 3.00 -2.34
N VAL A 192 2.49 2.16 -2.12
CA VAL A 192 3.39 2.28 -0.95
C VAL A 192 4.19 3.58 -1.00
N ALA A 193 4.70 3.94 -2.17
CA ALA A 193 5.48 5.17 -2.35
C ALA A 193 4.63 6.43 -2.10
N LEU A 194 3.43 6.50 -2.67
CA LEU A 194 2.52 7.63 -2.49
C LEU A 194 2.01 7.73 -1.05
N ASN A 195 1.63 6.61 -0.43
CA ASN A 195 1.18 6.59 0.96
C ASN A 195 2.29 7.04 1.93
N ALA A 196 3.56 6.68 1.66
CA ALA A 196 4.70 7.18 2.42
C ALA A 196 4.86 8.71 2.31
N ALA A 197 4.50 9.29 1.18
CA ALA A 197 4.47 10.74 0.94
C ALA A 197 3.16 11.41 1.38
N GLY A 198 2.27 10.69 2.08
CA GLY A 198 1.00 11.24 2.56
C GLY A 198 -0.09 11.40 1.49
N ILE A 199 0.11 10.83 0.31
CA ILE A 199 -0.84 10.87 -0.80
C ILE A 199 -1.64 9.57 -0.83
N ARG A 200 -2.96 9.66 -0.65
CA ARG A 200 -3.85 8.49 -0.74
C ARG A 200 -3.80 7.89 -2.15
N CYS A 201 -3.63 6.58 -2.20
CA CYS A 201 -3.48 5.86 -3.46
C CYS A 201 -4.31 4.57 -3.44
N PRO A 202 -5.18 4.33 -4.42
CA PRO A 202 -5.88 3.05 -4.57
C PRO A 202 -4.91 1.90 -4.83
N ARG A 203 -5.40 0.65 -4.64
CA ARG A 203 -4.57 -0.53 -4.79
C ARG A 203 -4.23 -0.85 -6.25
N ASP A 204 -5.21 -0.85 -7.14
CA ASP A 204 -5.05 -1.35 -8.50
C ASP A 204 -4.73 -0.25 -9.51
N SER A 205 -3.96 -0.60 -10.55
CA SER A 205 -3.48 0.36 -11.55
C SER A 205 -4.59 1.06 -12.34
N ASP A 206 -5.72 0.40 -12.59
CA ASP A 206 -6.89 1.00 -13.24
C ASP A 206 -7.58 2.03 -12.33
N MET A 207 -7.66 1.75 -11.04
CA MET A 207 -8.17 2.71 -10.04
C MET A 207 -7.22 3.90 -9.88
N GLN A 208 -5.90 3.63 -9.90
CA GLN A 208 -4.86 4.67 -9.86
C GLN A 208 -4.95 5.57 -11.09
N GLU A 209 -5.07 4.98 -12.27
CA GLU A 209 -5.24 5.73 -13.51
C GLU A 209 -6.51 6.60 -13.51
N ALA A 210 -7.60 6.08 -12.95
CA ALA A 210 -8.87 6.81 -12.88
C ALA A 210 -8.85 7.99 -11.90
N SER A 211 -8.10 7.88 -10.78
CA SER A 211 -8.23 8.80 -9.64
C SER A 211 -7.02 9.66 -9.33
N LEU A 212 -5.81 9.29 -9.78
CA LEU A 212 -4.60 10.03 -9.46
C LEU A 212 -4.32 11.15 -10.46
N GLY A 213 -3.96 12.31 -9.95
CA GLY A 213 -3.42 13.43 -10.72
C GLY A 213 -4.24 13.85 -11.94
N ARG A 214 -3.66 14.71 -12.76
CA ARG A 214 -4.23 15.13 -14.04
C ARG A 214 -3.55 14.40 -15.21
N ALA A 215 -4.31 14.11 -16.24
CA ALA A 215 -3.75 13.59 -17.48
C ALA A 215 -2.91 14.68 -18.18
N LEU A 216 -1.76 14.27 -18.72
CA LEU A 216 -0.90 15.16 -19.49
C LEU A 216 -1.33 15.18 -20.96
N SER A 217 -1.19 16.33 -21.61
CA SER A 217 -1.25 16.46 -23.07
C SER A 217 -0.06 15.72 -23.71
N PRO A 218 -0.12 15.36 -25.02
CA PRO A 218 0.99 14.72 -25.71
C PRO A 218 2.30 15.53 -25.64
N ALA A 219 2.23 16.86 -25.67
CA ALA A 219 3.40 17.72 -25.54
C ALA A 219 4.02 17.63 -24.14
N GLU A 220 3.21 17.68 -23.10
CA GLU A 220 3.68 17.55 -21.71
C GLU A 220 4.23 16.14 -21.42
N ALA A 221 3.62 15.11 -21.98
CA ALA A 221 4.09 13.72 -21.87
C ALA A 221 5.43 13.48 -22.58
N GLY A 222 5.74 14.28 -23.61
CA GLY A 222 7.05 14.32 -24.28
C GLY A 222 8.17 14.95 -23.43
N GLU A 223 7.83 15.59 -22.32
CA GLU A 223 8.78 16.17 -21.35
C GLU A 223 8.57 15.51 -19.97
N PRO A 224 9.00 14.25 -19.79
CA PRO A 224 8.76 13.51 -18.56
C PRO A 224 9.46 14.17 -17.37
N ARG A 225 8.76 14.23 -16.25
CA ARG A 225 9.27 14.79 -14.99
C ARG A 225 9.22 13.74 -13.90
N ARG A 226 10.17 13.83 -12.97
CA ARG A 226 10.20 12.98 -11.78
C ARG A 226 8.84 12.96 -11.08
N GLY A 227 8.31 11.78 -10.85
CA GLY A 227 7.01 11.57 -10.22
C GLY A 227 5.82 11.52 -11.19
N ASP A 228 6.01 11.74 -12.49
CA ASP A 228 4.95 11.43 -13.46
C ASP A 228 4.65 9.93 -13.42
N LEU A 229 3.38 9.56 -13.63
CA LEU A 229 2.93 8.17 -13.68
C LEU A 229 2.58 7.81 -15.13
N ILE A 230 3.18 6.75 -15.65
CA ILE A 230 2.87 6.22 -16.98
C ILE A 230 2.00 4.98 -16.80
N PHE A 231 0.85 4.95 -17.47
CA PHE A 231 -0.12 3.86 -17.38
C PHE A 231 -0.23 3.08 -18.70
N TRP A 232 -0.42 1.79 -18.55
CA TRP A 232 -0.80 0.82 -19.60
C TRP A 232 -1.94 -0.02 -19.06
N LYS A 233 -2.64 -0.75 -19.90
CA LYS A 233 -3.67 -1.68 -19.44
C LYS A 233 -3.08 -2.69 -18.44
N GLY A 234 -3.45 -2.55 -17.16
CA GLY A 234 -3.01 -3.43 -16.07
C GLY A 234 -1.57 -3.19 -15.61
N HIS A 235 -0.95 -2.05 -15.94
CA HIS A 235 0.40 -1.73 -15.50
C HIS A 235 0.61 -0.24 -15.25
N VAL A 236 1.55 0.08 -14.38
CA VAL A 236 1.94 1.46 -14.05
C VAL A 236 3.42 1.55 -13.73
N ALA A 237 4.03 2.68 -14.06
CA ALA A 237 5.42 3.02 -13.71
C ALA A 237 5.51 4.44 -13.19
N ILE A 238 6.54 4.72 -12.38
CA ILE A 238 6.89 6.06 -11.89
C ILE A 238 8.06 6.57 -12.72
N VAL A 239 7.95 7.75 -13.30
CA VAL A 239 9.08 8.44 -13.95
C VAL A 239 10.09 8.82 -12.88
N ARG A 240 11.33 8.34 -13.03
CA ARG A 240 12.44 8.60 -12.12
C ARG A 240 13.15 9.91 -12.44
N ASP A 241 13.42 10.11 -13.72
CA ASP A 241 14.06 11.30 -14.29
C ASP A 241 13.65 11.47 -15.78
N ALA A 242 14.27 12.39 -16.49
CA ALA A 242 13.90 12.69 -17.87
C ALA A 242 14.06 11.51 -18.85
N THR A 243 14.77 10.44 -18.49
CA THR A 243 15.10 9.33 -19.37
C THR A 243 14.75 7.95 -18.83
N THR A 244 14.51 7.85 -17.50
CA THR A 244 14.30 6.56 -16.83
C THR A 244 13.01 6.55 -16.03
N LEU A 245 12.43 5.36 -15.90
CA LEU A 245 11.31 5.04 -15.03
C LEU A 245 11.68 3.93 -14.05
N ILE A 246 10.88 3.78 -13.00
CA ILE A 246 10.95 2.68 -12.06
C ILE A 246 9.61 1.97 -11.99
N HIS A 247 9.62 0.64 -12.05
CA HIS A 247 8.44 -0.19 -11.95
C HIS A 247 8.75 -1.61 -11.47
N ALA A 248 7.83 -2.22 -10.73
CA ALA A 248 7.85 -3.65 -10.51
C ALA A 248 7.13 -4.33 -11.68
N ASN A 249 7.77 -5.30 -12.33
CA ASN A 249 7.23 -5.88 -13.55
C ASN A 249 7.62 -7.35 -13.74
N ALA A 250 6.77 -8.10 -14.45
CA ALA A 250 6.98 -9.52 -14.72
C ALA A 250 8.07 -9.79 -15.76
N HIS A 251 8.50 -8.80 -16.54
CA HIS A 251 9.60 -8.96 -17.49
C HIS A 251 10.95 -9.18 -16.78
N HIS A 252 11.22 -8.33 -15.78
CA HIS A 252 12.42 -8.45 -14.94
C HIS A 252 12.19 -9.37 -13.72
N MET A 253 10.96 -9.79 -13.45
CA MET A 253 10.53 -10.45 -12.20
C MET A 253 11.01 -9.71 -10.95
N ALA A 254 11.10 -8.38 -11.04
CA ALA A 254 11.60 -7.51 -9.97
C ALA A 254 11.15 -6.05 -10.18
N THR A 255 11.37 -5.23 -9.16
CA THR A 255 11.40 -3.77 -9.31
C THR A 255 12.71 -3.37 -10.00
N ALA A 256 12.60 -2.73 -11.16
CA ALA A 256 13.73 -2.36 -12.00
C ALA A 256 13.64 -0.89 -12.42
N ILE A 257 14.80 -0.32 -12.75
CA ILE A 257 14.93 0.96 -13.46
C ILE A 257 15.16 0.60 -14.92
N GLU A 258 14.39 1.22 -15.82
CA GLU A 258 14.44 0.99 -17.27
C GLU A 258 14.37 2.33 -18.01
N GLY A 259 14.92 2.41 -19.23
CA GLY A 259 14.72 3.55 -20.11
C GLY A 259 13.25 3.74 -20.45
N ILE A 260 12.74 4.97 -20.44
CA ILE A 260 11.31 5.26 -20.72
C ILE A 260 10.95 4.74 -22.12
N ASP A 261 11.76 5.10 -23.12
CA ASP A 261 11.50 4.70 -24.52
C ASP A 261 11.57 3.18 -24.72
N ASP A 262 12.54 2.51 -24.05
CA ASP A 262 12.70 1.05 -24.10
C ASP A 262 11.50 0.35 -23.49
N ALA A 263 11.05 0.81 -22.31
CA ALA A 263 9.86 0.28 -21.65
C ALA A 263 8.60 0.45 -22.52
N ILE A 264 8.38 1.65 -23.06
CA ILE A 264 7.23 1.95 -23.92
C ILE A 264 7.27 1.07 -25.17
N ALA A 265 8.41 0.98 -25.85
CA ALA A 265 8.56 0.17 -27.06
C ALA A 265 8.32 -1.32 -26.79
N ARG A 266 8.91 -1.86 -25.71
CA ARG A 266 8.78 -3.26 -25.31
C ARG A 266 7.33 -3.63 -24.96
N ILE A 267 6.67 -2.81 -24.11
CA ILE A 267 5.30 -3.08 -23.67
C ILE A 267 4.31 -2.92 -24.83
N LYS A 268 4.53 -1.93 -25.71
CA LYS A 268 3.75 -1.76 -26.94
C LYS A 268 3.89 -2.96 -27.89
N ALA A 269 5.11 -3.49 -28.06
CA ALA A 269 5.35 -4.69 -28.86
C ALA A 269 4.63 -5.92 -28.30
N ALA A 270 4.42 -5.98 -26.97
CA ALA A 270 3.60 -7.00 -26.30
C ALA A 270 2.08 -6.74 -26.41
N GLY A 271 1.64 -5.74 -27.17
CA GLY A 271 0.22 -5.44 -27.44
C GLY A 271 -0.44 -4.46 -26.48
N SER A 272 0.31 -3.83 -25.56
CA SER A 272 -0.25 -2.86 -24.61
C SER A 272 0.37 -1.47 -24.81
N PRO A 273 -0.26 -0.56 -25.57
CA PRO A 273 0.21 0.81 -25.70
C PRO A 273 -0.02 1.59 -24.40
N VAL A 274 0.71 2.71 -24.23
CA VAL A 274 0.44 3.68 -23.14
C VAL A 274 -1.00 4.16 -23.23
N THR A 275 -1.72 4.12 -22.13
CA THR A 275 -3.11 4.59 -22.01
C THR A 275 -3.16 6.03 -21.57
N SER A 276 -2.33 6.43 -20.62
CA SER A 276 -2.20 7.81 -20.16
C SER A 276 -0.85 8.06 -19.47
N VAL A 277 -0.48 9.34 -19.41
CA VAL A 277 0.57 9.83 -18.51
C VAL A 277 -0.08 10.83 -17.57
N LYS A 278 0.18 10.69 -16.29
CA LYS A 278 -0.43 11.52 -15.25
C LYS A 278 0.62 12.24 -14.43
N ARG A 279 0.32 13.47 -14.04
CA ARG A 279 1.13 14.26 -13.12
C ARG A 279 0.34 14.57 -11.86
N LEU A 280 0.92 14.28 -10.72
CA LEU A 280 0.36 14.64 -9.43
C LEU A 280 0.61 16.13 -9.22
N ASP A 281 -0.42 16.86 -8.80
CA ASP A 281 -0.22 18.23 -8.34
C ASP A 281 0.65 18.16 -7.08
N SER A 282 1.68 19.00 -7.03
CA SER A 282 2.49 19.14 -5.81
C SER A 282 1.53 19.43 -4.65
N PRO A 283 1.63 18.73 -3.50
CA PRO A 283 0.87 19.14 -2.34
C PRO A 283 1.23 20.59 -2.07
N SER A 284 0.25 21.50 -2.23
CA SER A 284 0.41 22.89 -1.87
C SER A 284 0.81 22.92 -0.39
N CYS A 285 2.03 23.34 -0.08
CA CYS A 285 2.42 23.64 1.30
C CYS A 285 1.34 24.54 1.90
N PRO A 286 0.69 24.17 3.02
CA PRO A 286 -0.23 25.07 3.68
C PRO A 286 0.55 26.31 4.13
N GLY A 287 0.24 27.42 3.47
CA GLY A 287 0.48 28.81 3.79
C GLY A 287 1.74 29.19 4.58
N SER A 288 2.76 29.68 3.88
CA SER A 288 3.60 30.72 4.47
C SER A 288 2.74 31.97 4.73
N PRO A 289 2.71 32.54 5.94
CA PRO A 289 1.97 33.77 6.18
C PRO A 289 2.55 34.87 5.29
N GLN A 290 1.68 35.49 4.49
CA GLN A 290 2.02 36.70 3.74
C GLN A 290 2.45 37.76 4.76
N ALA A 291 3.71 38.19 4.67
CA ALA A 291 4.19 39.36 5.39
C ALA A 291 3.41 40.58 4.85
N SER A 292 2.51 41.09 5.66
CA SER A 292 1.86 42.39 5.42
C SER A 292 2.92 43.48 5.57
N THR A 293 3.38 44.03 4.49
CA THR A 293 4.08 45.31 4.47
C THR A 293 3.06 46.42 4.69
N SER A 294 3.16 47.04 5.87
CA SER A 294 2.56 48.37 6.16
C SER A 294 3.57 49.42 5.79
#